data_2eae4b8936d877840288f1210c32f32e
#
_entry.id   2eae4b8936d877840288f1210c32f32e
#
_cell.length_a   1.000
_cell.length_b   1.000
_cell.length_c   1.000
_cell.angle_alpha   90.00
_cell.angle_beta   90.00
_cell.angle_gamma   90.00
#
_symmetry.space_group_name_H-M   'P 1'
#
loop_
_entity.id
_entity.type
_entity.pdbx_description
1 polymer ?
#
loop_
_entity_poly.entity_id
_entity_poly.type
_entity_poly.pdbx_seq_one_letter_code
_entity_poly.pdbx_strand_id
1 'polypeptide(L)'
;MQKKSLLLGAVVGALILTGCAKQTEKDTAQAGAVEKKSVTVGSDLTFPPYEYLKDGVPSGVSVEIMEKIAEVDGTYKAEWIDTRWANLIPGLKGEKFDILFSSMYITKERLEQIDMIPYYKTDISLLVLNDSKLAPKGPNDLCGRTVGAMKGTAFSEQVHKISKERCVAEGKEAITIREFETSPQTTQALLAHAVEIQYDDAAVLKAAEKNLTGKVKITSTEEFFPTVGGIGIRKGDTATYKMVEDGINKIKASGEFEKILTAYGLKAPTDEDIKAVMGQ
;
A
#
# COMPACT_ATOMS: atom_id res chain seq x y z
N MET A 1 50.28 -15.76 -49.95
CA MET A 1 50.00 -15.88 -51.37
C MET A 1 48.78 -15.07 -51.64
N GLN A 2 48.92 -13.80 -52.08
CA GLN A 2 48.75 -13.33 -53.45
C GLN A 2 47.33 -13.66 -54.01
N LYS A 3 46.52 -12.74 -54.53
CA LYS A 3 46.66 -11.53 -55.37
C LYS A 3 45.35 -10.73 -55.27
N LYS A 4 45.27 -9.45 -55.01
CA LYS A 4 45.25 -8.32 -55.97
C LYS A 4 44.48 -8.56 -57.31
N SER A 5 43.42 -7.76 -57.52
CA SER A 5 43.24 -7.04 -58.79
C SER A 5 42.23 -5.90 -58.72
N LEU A 6 42.66 -4.72 -59.05
CA LEU A 6 42.00 -3.48 -59.47
C LEU A 6 41.29 -3.63 -60.82
N LEU A 7 40.31 -2.71 -61.04
CA LEU A 7 40.03 -1.98 -62.34
C LEU A 7 38.66 -1.30 -62.10
N LEU A 8 38.52 0.00 -62.02
CA LEU A 8 38.70 1.16 -62.86
C LEU A 8 37.62 1.31 -63.97
N GLY A 9 36.91 2.42 -63.90
CA GLY A 9 36.30 3.11 -65.08
C GLY A 9 34.78 3.02 -65.10
N ALA A 10 33.98 4.01 -65.34
CA ALA A 10 34.12 5.29 -66.03
C ALA A 10 32.86 6.14 -65.75
N VAL A 11 33.03 7.40 -65.80
CA VAL A 11 32.09 8.54 -65.72
C VAL A 11 31.26 8.68 -67.03
N VAL A 12 29.95 9.02 -66.92
CA VAL A 12 29.13 9.88 -67.77
C VAL A 12 27.86 10.20 -67.01
N GLY A 13 27.39 11.35 -66.63
CA GLY A 13 27.33 12.61 -67.31
C GLY A 13 25.85 12.98 -67.55
N ALA A 14 25.36 13.97 -66.82
CA ALA A 14 24.31 14.95 -67.12
C ALA A 14 22.84 14.49 -67.32
N LEU A 15 21.89 15.04 -66.57
CA LEU A 15 21.09 16.21 -66.98
C LEU A 15 20.02 16.55 -65.97
N ILE A 16 19.96 17.81 -65.68
CA ILE A 16 19.06 18.52 -64.75
C ILE A 16 17.65 18.57 -65.37
N LEU A 17 16.63 18.22 -64.61
CA LEU A 17 15.25 18.70 -64.81
C LEU A 17 14.68 19.17 -63.48
N THR A 18 14.62 20.47 -63.38
CA THR A 18 13.89 21.23 -62.35
C THR A 18 12.40 20.94 -62.45
N GLY A 19 11.86 20.25 -61.41
CA GLY A 19 10.45 20.12 -61.21
C GLY A 19 10.10 20.68 -59.81
N CYS A 20 9.59 21.93 -59.81
CA CYS A 20 8.94 22.49 -58.60
C CYS A 20 7.68 21.69 -58.27
N ALA A 21 7.76 20.74 -57.33
CA ALA A 21 6.62 20.17 -56.65
C ALA A 21 6.48 20.92 -55.33
N LYS A 22 5.38 21.66 -55.19
CA LYS A 22 4.91 22.22 -53.91
C LYS A 22 4.75 21.09 -52.94
N GLN A 23 5.67 20.97 -52.01
CA GLN A 23 5.56 20.12 -50.84
C GLN A 23 4.66 20.84 -49.85
N THR A 24 3.40 20.42 -49.80
CA THR A 24 2.50 20.73 -48.70
C THR A 24 3.08 20.02 -47.48
N GLU A 25 3.80 20.76 -46.63
CA GLU A 25 4.10 20.36 -45.28
C GLU A 25 2.76 20.15 -44.56
N LYS A 26 2.38 18.89 -44.40
CA LYS A 26 1.44 18.54 -43.33
C LYS A 26 2.24 18.66 -42.04
N ASP A 27 2.12 19.81 -41.39
CA ASP A 27 2.37 19.93 -39.95
C ASP A 27 1.45 18.95 -39.23
N THR A 28 1.88 17.72 -39.08
CA THR A 28 1.45 16.86 -37.99
C THR A 28 2.09 17.44 -36.75
N ALA A 29 1.35 18.32 -36.08
CA ALA A 29 1.62 18.71 -34.71
C ALA A 29 1.61 17.42 -33.89
N GLN A 30 2.78 16.82 -33.72
CA GLN A 30 3.06 15.82 -32.72
C GLN A 30 3.01 16.61 -31.41
N ALA A 31 1.83 16.61 -30.75
CA ALA A 31 1.70 17.12 -29.41
C ALA A 31 2.76 16.37 -28.58
N GLY A 32 3.84 17.05 -28.26
CA GLY A 32 4.90 16.52 -27.41
C GLY A 32 4.26 16.05 -26.11
N ALA A 33 4.25 14.76 -25.86
CA ALA A 33 3.86 14.24 -24.57
C ALA A 33 4.80 14.90 -23.55
N VAL A 34 4.25 15.76 -22.70
CA VAL A 34 4.99 16.35 -21.57
C VAL A 34 5.51 15.17 -20.75
N GLU A 35 6.82 15.02 -20.65
CA GLU A 35 7.44 13.96 -19.88
C GLU A 35 7.06 14.17 -18.41
N LYS A 36 6.21 13.29 -17.88
CA LYS A 36 5.73 13.38 -16.50
C LYS A 36 6.88 13.09 -15.54
N LYS A 37 7.03 13.92 -14.51
CA LYS A 37 7.98 13.71 -13.43
C LYS A 37 7.65 12.39 -12.71
N SER A 38 8.64 11.58 -12.36
CA SER A 38 8.44 10.42 -11.49
C SER A 38 8.34 10.87 -10.04
N VAL A 39 7.33 10.36 -9.31
CA VAL A 39 7.19 10.48 -7.85
C VAL A 39 7.26 9.08 -7.28
N THR A 40 8.23 8.84 -6.42
CA THR A 40 8.51 7.51 -5.87
C THR A 40 7.65 7.23 -4.65
N VAL A 41 7.05 6.03 -4.59
CA VAL A 41 6.13 5.59 -3.53
C VAL A 41 6.65 4.33 -2.86
N GLY A 42 7.12 4.45 -1.63
CA GLY A 42 7.54 3.31 -0.81
C GLY A 42 6.35 2.57 -0.22
N SER A 43 6.32 1.26 -0.39
CA SER A 43 5.20 0.42 0.04
C SER A 43 5.66 -1.01 0.33
N ASP A 44 5.09 -1.67 1.32
CA ASP A 44 5.24 -3.11 1.51
C ASP A 44 4.19 -3.85 0.69
N LEU A 45 4.56 -4.24 -0.53
CA LEU A 45 3.65 -4.83 -1.51
C LEU A 45 3.29 -6.30 -1.18
N THR A 46 3.01 -6.57 0.10
CA THR A 46 2.59 -7.90 0.60
C THR A 46 1.31 -7.86 1.44
N PHE A 47 0.55 -6.76 1.40
CA PHE A 47 -0.58 -6.52 2.30
C PHE A 47 -1.92 -6.38 1.56
N PRO A 48 -2.45 -7.46 0.90
CA PRO A 48 -3.75 -7.39 0.23
C PRO A 48 -4.90 -7.23 1.25
N PRO A 49 -5.93 -6.44 0.94
CA PRO A 49 -6.25 -5.84 -0.35
C PRO A 49 -5.67 -4.43 -0.58
N TYR A 50 -4.85 -3.92 0.35
CA TYR A 50 -4.38 -2.54 0.31
C TYR A 50 -3.31 -2.31 -0.76
N GLU A 51 -2.18 -3.00 -0.64
CA GLU A 51 -1.07 -2.94 -1.59
C GLU A 51 -0.38 -4.31 -1.69
N TYR A 52 -0.27 -4.82 -2.89
CA TYR A 52 0.32 -6.13 -3.15
C TYR A 52 0.78 -6.26 -4.60
N LEU A 53 1.60 -7.25 -4.88
CA LEU A 53 1.96 -7.60 -6.25
C LEU A 53 0.96 -8.62 -6.81
N LYS A 54 0.28 -8.23 -7.90
CA LYS A 54 -0.53 -9.13 -8.72
C LYS A 54 0.20 -9.36 -10.05
N ASP A 55 0.65 -10.58 -10.27
CA ASP A 55 1.45 -10.93 -11.46
C ASP A 55 2.68 -10.02 -11.65
N GLY A 56 3.31 -9.62 -10.54
CA GLY A 56 4.46 -8.73 -10.52
C GLY A 56 4.14 -7.24 -10.68
N VAL A 57 2.85 -6.86 -10.73
CA VAL A 57 2.40 -5.47 -10.87
C VAL A 57 1.80 -4.97 -9.56
N PRO A 58 2.21 -3.80 -9.04
CA PRO A 58 1.57 -3.17 -7.89
C PRO A 58 0.06 -3.04 -8.09
N SER A 59 -0.71 -3.45 -7.09
CA SER A 59 -2.17 -3.52 -7.15
C SER A 59 -2.77 -3.31 -5.75
N GLY A 60 -4.05 -2.95 -5.69
CA GLY A 60 -4.78 -2.75 -4.44
C GLY A 60 -5.26 -1.32 -4.25
N VAL A 61 -5.99 -1.10 -3.16
CA VAL A 61 -6.69 0.18 -2.93
C VAL A 61 -5.71 1.37 -2.85
N SER A 62 -4.57 1.20 -2.19
CA SER A 62 -3.54 2.27 -2.07
C SER A 62 -2.97 2.61 -3.44
N VAL A 63 -2.77 1.59 -4.29
CA VAL A 63 -2.27 1.78 -5.66
C VAL A 63 -3.30 2.53 -6.50
N GLU A 64 -4.56 2.10 -6.49
CA GLU A 64 -5.63 2.74 -7.27
C GLU A 64 -5.84 4.21 -6.85
N ILE A 65 -5.78 4.52 -5.55
CA ILE A 65 -5.87 5.89 -5.04
C ILE A 65 -4.70 6.72 -5.56
N MET A 66 -3.46 6.23 -5.45
CA MET A 66 -2.27 6.99 -5.88
C MET A 66 -2.24 7.21 -7.39
N GLU A 67 -2.60 6.19 -8.17
CA GLU A 67 -2.72 6.30 -9.63
C GLU A 67 -3.78 7.36 -10.02
N LYS A 68 -4.90 7.38 -9.32
CA LYS A 68 -5.96 8.37 -9.56
C LYS A 68 -5.52 9.78 -9.17
N ILE A 69 -4.77 9.95 -8.07
CA ILE A 69 -4.16 11.23 -7.69
C ILE A 69 -3.19 11.71 -8.78
N ALA A 70 -2.33 10.84 -9.30
CA ALA A 70 -1.40 11.17 -10.38
C ALA A 70 -2.11 11.48 -11.70
N GLU A 71 -3.24 10.82 -11.98
CA GLU A 71 -4.07 11.08 -13.16
C GLU A 71 -4.70 12.48 -13.10
N VAL A 72 -5.31 12.88 -11.98
CA VAL A 72 -5.97 14.19 -11.85
C VAL A 72 -5.00 15.36 -11.70
N ASP A 73 -3.78 15.10 -11.28
CA ASP A 73 -2.68 16.08 -11.28
C ASP A 73 -2.12 16.27 -12.69
N GLY A 74 -1.87 15.18 -13.39
CA GLY A 74 -1.40 15.16 -14.78
C GLY A 74 0.09 15.45 -14.98
N THR A 75 0.81 15.94 -13.97
CA THR A 75 2.22 16.39 -14.08
C THR A 75 3.23 15.32 -13.70
N TYR A 76 2.83 14.27 -12.99
CA TYR A 76 3.69 13.18 -12.57
C TYR A 76 3.05 11.80 -12.78
N LYS A 77 3.87 10.76 -12.60
CA LYS A 77 3.48 9.35 -12.51
C LYS A 77 3.99 8.78 -11.19
N ALA A 78 3.25 7.85 -10.59
CA ALA A 78 3.71 7.12 -9.42
C ALA A 78 4.67 6.00 -9.86
N GLU A 79 5.75 5.82 -9.09
CA GLU A 79 6.71 4.73 -9.25
C GLU A 79 6.85 4.00 -7.93
N TRP A 80 6.39 2.75 -7.89
CA TRP A 80 6.30 1.96 -6.67
C TRP A 80 7.62 1.28 -6.33
N ILE A 81 8.06 1.44 -5.07
CA ILE A 81 9.29 0.84 -4.53
C ILE A 81 8.88 -0.15 -3.43
N ASP A 82 9.00 -1.45 -3.73
CA ASP A 82 8.73 -2.51 -2.75
C ASP A 82 9.74 -2.43 -1.60
N THR A 83 9.23 -2.15 -0.41
CA THR A 83 10.03 -1.89 0.78
C THR A 83 9.41 -2.60 1.97
N ARG A 84 10.16 -3.46 2.64
CA ARG A 84 9.65 -4.16 3.84
C ARG A 84 9.24 -3.20 4.93
N TRP A 85 8.16 -3.54 5.64
CA TRP A 85 7.50 -2.73 6.66
C TRP A 85 8.45 -1.99 7.59
N ALA A 86 9.40 -2.70 8.18
CA ALA A 86 10.37 -2.12 9.12
C ALA A 86 11.25 -1.00 8.52
N ASN A 87 11.35 -0.93 7.19
CA ASN A 87 12.18 0.03 6.47
C ASN A 87 11.38 1.21 5.88
N LEU A 88 10.06 1.25 6.05
CA LEU A 88 9.22 2.28 5.43
C LEU A 88 9.51 3.68 6.00
N ILE A 89 9.38 3.89 7.31
CA ILE A 89 9.67 5.20 7.92
C ILE A 89 11.16 5.57 7.76
N PRO A 90 12.13 4.68 8.04
CA PRO A 90 13.53 4.98 7.75
C PRO A 90 13.80 5.33 6.28
N GLY A 91 13.17 4.63 5.33
CA GLY A 91 13.31 4.88 3.90
C GLY A 91 12.77 6.25 3.50
N LEU A 92 11.58 6.63 3.98
CA LEU A 92 10.99 7.94 3.76
C LEU A 92 11.89 9.07 4.31
N LYS A 93 12.37 8.91 5.55
CA LYS A 93 13.28 9.89 6.18
C LYS A 93 14.63 9.98 5.49
N GLY A 94 15.12 8.87 4.94
CA GLY A 94 16.36 8.77 4.18
C GLY A 94 16.21 9.07 2.69
N GLU A 95 15.09 9.65 2.26
CA GLU A 95 14.82 10.06 0.88
C GLU A 95 14.95 8.94 -0.17
N LYS A 96 14.71 7.69 0.23
CA LYS A 96 14.68 6.56 -0.71
C LYS A 96 13.44 6.57 -1.60
N PHE A 97 12.40 7.24 -1.14
CA PHE A 97 11.16 7.51 -1.86
C PHE A 97 10.51 8.79 -1.31
N ASP A 98 9.60 9.37 -2.09
CA ASP A 98 8.98 10.66 -1.79
C ASP A 98 7.76 10.53 -0.87
N ILE A 99 7.00 9.45 -1.04
CA ILE A 99 5.74 9.16 -0.36
C ILE A 99 5.81 7.77 0.25
N LEU A 100 5.31 7.59 1.48
CA LEU A 100 5.05 6.30 2.09
C LEU A 100 3.54 6.00 1.97
N PHE A 101 3.17 5.01 1.14
CA PHE A 101 1.78 4.62 0.97
C PHE A 101 1.65 3.10 1.17
N SER A 102 1.45 2.68 2.41
CA SER A 102 1.49 1.28 2.83
C SER A 102 0.55 1.01 4.01
N SER A 103 -0.67 1.50 3.92
CA SER A 103 -1.76 1.27 4.90
C SER A 103 -1.34 1.46 6.35
N MET A 104 -0.42 2.40 6.57
CA MET A 104 0.18 2.64 7.88
C MET A 104 -0.83 3.34 8.80
N TYR A 105 -1.16 2.72 9.95
CA TYR A 105 -2.03 3.34 10.94
C TYR A 105 -1.39 4.60 11.52
N ILE A 106 -2.21 5.63 11.71
CA ILE A 106 -1.80 6.88 12.33
C ILE A 106 -1.67 6.64 13.83
N THR A 107 -0.47 6.87 14.39
CA THR A 107 -0.21 6.86 15.83
C THR A 107 0.58 8.09 16.24
N LYS A 108 0.55 8.44 17.53
CA LYS A 108 1.30 9.60 18.05
C LYS A 108 2.80 9.46 17.77
N GLU A 109 3.36 8.28 17.98
CA GLU A 109 4.78 7.98 17.79
C GLU A 109 5.20 8.14 16.31
N ARG A 110 4.30 7.83 15.38
CA ARG A 110 4.54 8.01 13.93
C ARG A 110 4.41 9.46 13.53
N LEU A 111 3.43 10.18 14.07
CA LEU A 111 3.26 11.62 13.84
C LEU A 111 4.42 12.47 14.36
N GLU A 112 5.19 12.00 15.34
CA GLU A 112 6.44 12.64 15.76
C GLU A 112 7.54 12.53 14.70
N GLN A 113 7.50 11.50 13.85
CA GLN A 113 8.55 11.17 12.90
C GLN A 113 8.24 11.62 11.47
N ILE A 114 6.98 11.58 11.07
CA ILE A 114 6.49 11.87 9.71
C ILE A 114 5.17 12.63 9.78
N ASP A 115 4.84 13.37 8.73
CA ASP A 115 3.49 13.91 8.56
C ASP A 115 2.61 12.86 7.89
N MET A 116 1.31 12.81 8.22
CA MET A 116 0.41 11.80 7.68
C MET A 116 -0.90 12.40 7.21
N ILE A 117 -1.40 11.95 6.05
CA ILE A 117 -2.69 12.34 5.48
C ILE A 117 -3.66 11.17 5.65
N PRO A 118 -4.74 11.32 6.44
CA PRO A 118 -5.73 10.27 6.65
C PRO A 118 -6.47 9.90 5.35
N TYR A 119 -6.68 8.59 5.07
CA TYR A 119 -7.41 8.21 3.88
C TYR A 119 -8.43 7.07 4.06
N TYR A 120 -8.29 6.17 5.03
CA TYR A 120 -9.27 5.11 5.28
C TYR A 120 -9.45 4.83 6.76
N LYS A 121 -10.63 4.28 7.11
CA LYS A 121 -10.95 3.74 8.42
C LYS A 121 -10.98 2.22 8.36
N THR A 122 -10.48 1.59 9.37
CA THR A 122 -10.48 0.14 9.57
C THR A 122 -10.56 -0.22 11.05
N ASP A 123 -10.55 -1.49 11.35
CA ASP A 123 -10.46 -2.06 12.68
C ASP A 123 -9.64 -3.36 12.65
N ILE A 124 -9.62 -4.07 13.75
CA ILE A 124 -8.94 -5.36 13.90
C ILE A 124 -9.95 -6.49 13.86
N SER A 125 -9.51 -7.63 13.32
CA SER A 125 -10.27 -8.88 13.33
C SER A 125 -9.41 -10.06 13.82
N LEU A 126 -10.07 -11.16 14.11
CA LEU A 126 -9.48 -12.42 14.56
C LEU A 126 -9.81 -13.53 13.57
N LEU A 127 -8.78 -14.18 13.06
CA LEU A 127 -8.89 -15.32 12.13
C LEU A 127 -8.41 -16.59 12.82
N VAL A 128 -9.19 -17.67 12.66
CA VAL A 128 -8.84 -19.00 13.13
C VAL A 128 -9.03 -20.02 12.02
N LEU A 129 -8.51 -21.25 12.20
CA LEU A 129 -8.81 -22.36 11.29
C LEU A 129 -10.31 -22.68 11.32
N ASN A 130 -10.85 -23.07 10.19
CA ASN A 130 -12.28 -23.32 10.06
C ASN A 130 -12.78 -24.49 10.93
N ASP A 131 -11.94 -25.51 11.12
CA ASP A 131 -12.19 -26.68 11.98
C ASP A 131 -11.86 -26.45 13.46
N SER A 132 -11.28 -25.29 13.81
CA SER A 132 -10.98 -24.92 15.17
C SER A 132 -12.26 -24.81 16.01
N LYS A 133 -12.20 -25.34 17.24
CA LYS A 133 -13.23 -25.13 18.26
C LYS A 133 -13.13 -23.74 18.92
N LEU A 134 -12.02 -23.03 18.68
CA LEU A 134 -11.85 -21.67 19.15
C LEU A 134 -12.74 -20.71 18.34
N ALA A 135 -13.40 -19.82 19.06
CA ALA A 135 -14.21 -18.76 18.46
C ALA A 135 -14.04 -17.45 19.26
N PRO A 136 -12.80 -16.91 19.33
CA PRO A 136 -12.55 -15.68 20.06
C PRO A 136 -13.37 -14.54 19.44
N LYS A 137 -14.02 -13.73 20.29
CA LYS A 137 -14.87 -12.61 19.86
C LYS A 137 -14.16 -11.27 19.99
N GLY A 138 -13.22 -11.19 20.89
CA GLY A 138 -12.50 -9.96 21.19
C GLY A 138 -11.23 -10.16 22.01
N PRO A 139 -10.62 -9.07 22.46
CA PRO A 139 -9.31 -9.09 23.13
C PRO A 139 -9.24 -9.98 24.39
N ASN A 140 -10.34 -10.10 25.12
CA ASN A 140 -10.37 -10.87 26.37
C ASN A 140 -10.25 -12.39 26.15
N ASP A 141 -10.57 -12.87 24.95
CA ASP A 141 -10.52 -14.29 24.59
C ASP A 141 -9.11 -14.75 24.15
N LEU A 142 -8.16 -13.83 24.12
CA LEU A 142 -6.79 -14.10 23.69
C LEU A 142 -5.87 -14.62 24.80
N CYS A 143 -6.26 -14.46 26.08
CA CYS A 143 -5.45 -14.89 27.21
C CYS A 143 -5.19 -16.40 27.19
N GLY A 144 -3.91 -16.79 27.39
CA GLY A 144 -3.45 -18.18 27.32
C GLY A 144 -3.41 -18.78 25.91
N ARG A 145 -3.59 -17.97 24.87
CA ARG A 145 -3.56 -18.42 23.47
C ARG A 145 -2.25 -18.08 22.77
N THR A 146 -1.95 -18.83 21.73
CA THR A 146 -0.85 -18.51 20.82
C THR A 146 -1.39 -17.64 19.68
N VAL A 147 -1.01 -16.37 19.66
CA VAL A 147 -1.48 -15.35 18.72
C VAL A 147 -0.36 -14.97 17.76
N GLY A 148 -0.64 -15.00 16.48
CA GLY A 148 0.25 -14.51 15.43
C GLY A 148 -0.12 -13.08 15.01
N ALA A 149 0.90 -12.23 14.81
CA ALA A 149 0.74 -10.86 14.30
C ALA A 149 1.93 -10.46 13.43
N MET A 150 1.73 -9.45 12.58
CA MET A 150 2.83 -8.88 11.79
C MET A 150 3.66 -7.95 12.66
N LYS A 151 4.97 -8.19 12.68
CA LYS A 151 5.97 -7.51 13.53
C LYS A 151 6.04 -6.01 13.26
N GLY A 152 6.17 -5.22 14.35
CA GLY A 152 6.37 -3.77 14.27
C GLY A 152 5.15 -2.99 13.79
N THR A 153 3.98 -3.62 13.77
CA THR A 153 2.71 -2.97 13.48
C THR A 153 2.04 -2.48 14.75
N ALA A 154 1.17 -1.47 14.65
CA ALA A 154 0.39 -1.01 15.79
C ALA A 154 -0.50 -2.11 16.37
N PHE A 155 -0.99 -3.04 15.55
CA PHE A 155 -1.79 -4.15 16.03
C PHE A 155 -0.94 -5.24 16.71
N SER A 156 0.32 -5.46 16.33
CA SER A 156 1.23 -6.31 17.14
C SER A 156 1.46 -5.71 18.52
N GLU A 157 1.72 -4.40 18.61
CA GLU A 157 1.87 -3.69 19.88
C GLU A 157 0.60 -3.79 20.75
N GLN A 158 -0.59 -3.76 20.13
CA GLN A 158 -1.85 -3.97 20.84
C GLN A 158 -1.93 -5.36 21.48
N VAL A 159 -1.50 -6.42 20.82
CA VAL A 159 -1.48 -7.78 21.40
C VAL A 159 -0.57 -7.84 22.62
N HIS A 160 0.61 -7.22 22.56
CA HIS A 160 1.50 -7.12 23.73
C HIS A 160 0.84 -6.37 24.90
N LYS A 161 0.15 -5.27 24.59
CA LYS A 161 -0.60 -4.49 25.59
C LYS A 161 -1.75 -5.29 26.20
N ILE A 162 -2.54 -5.99 25.38
CA ILE A 162 -3.62 -6.87 25.85
C ILE A 162 -3.06 -7.95 26.78
N SER A 163 -1.97 -8.62 26.40
CA SER A 163 -1.32 -9.64 27.22
C SER A 163 -0.94 -9.11 28.60
N LYS A 164 -0.30 -7.93 28.64
CA LYS A 164 0.15 -7.31 29.89
C LYS A 164 -1.01 -6.79 30.75
N GLU A 165 -1.93 -6.01 30.16
CA GLU A 165 -2.90 -5.21 30.89
C GLU A 165 -4.23 -5.93 31.16
N ARG A 166 -4.60 -6.91 30.31
CA ARG A 166 -5.87 -7.65 30.46
C ARG A 166 -5.68 -9.12 30.85
N CYS A 167 -4.55 -9.73 30.51
CA CYS A 167 -4.32 -11.10 30.91
C CYS A 167 -3.52 -11.15 32.23
N VAL A 168 -2.27 -10.73 32.22
CA VAL A 168 -1.38 -10.84 33.40
C VAL A 168 -1.88 -10.00 34.55
N ALA A 169 -2.29 -8.74 34.32
CA ALA A 169 -2.79 -7.89 35.42
C ALA A 169 -4.07 -8.39 36.05
N GLU A 170 -4.87 -9.19 35.34
CA GLU A 170 -6.09 -9.83 35.87
C GLU A 170 -5.85 -11.27 36.39
N GLY A 171 -4.59 -11.71 36.48
CA GLY A 171 -4.22 -13.05 36.95
C GLY A 171 -4.53 -14.18 35.96
N LYS A 172 -4.74 -13.87 34.71
CA LYS A 172 -4.91 -14.83 33.60
C LYS A 172 -3.56 -15.18 32.98
N GLU A 173 -3.52 -16.28 32.26
CA GLU A 173 -2.32 -16.68 31.49
C GLU A 173 -1.99 -15.66 30.39
N ALA A 174 -0.70 -15.34 30.24
CA ALA A 174 -0.23 -14.43 29.21
C ALA A 174 -0.51 -14.97 27.80
N ILE A 175 -0.62 -14.09 26.82
CA ILE A 175 -0.66 -14.47 25.41
C ILE A 175 0.74 -14.89 24.96
N THR A 176 0.86 -16.04 24.31
CA THR A 176 2.07 -16.42 23.57
C THR A 176 2.06 -15.74 22.22
N ILE A 177 2.86 -14.69 22.05
CA ILE A 177 2.85 -13.87 20.83
C ILE A 177 3.94 -14.39 19.89
N ARG A 178 3.57 -14.65 18.62
CA ARG A 178 4.50 -14.98 17.54
C ARG A 178 4.40 -13.92 16.45
N GLU A 179 5.52 -13.28 16.18
CA GLU A 179 5.61 -12.20 15.19
C GLU A 179 6.24 -12.69 13.89
N PHE A 180 5.69 -12.23 12.77
CA PHE A 180 6.10 -12.57 11.41
C PHE A 180 6.38 -11.31 10.61
N GLU A 181 7.21 -11.41 9.59
CA GLU A 181 7.60 -10.24 8.76
C GLU A 181 6.45 -9.72 7.89
N THR A 182 5.49 -10.60 7.52
CA THR A 182 4.35 -10.22 6.67
C THR A 182 3.06 -10.87 7.16
N SER A 183 1.90 -10.26 6.85
CA SER A 183 0.59 -10.83 7.15
C SER A 183 0.37 -12.20 6.47
N PRO A 184 0.74 -12.42 5.20
CA PRO A 184 0.67 -13.75 4.60
C PRO A 184 1.50 -14.83 5.32
N GLN A 185 2.66 -14.48 5.89
CA GLN A 185 3.42 -15.43 6.71
C GLN A 185 2.70 -15.78 8.00
N THR A 186 2.01 -14.81 8.63
CA THR A 186 1.17 -15.07 9.80
C THR A 186 0.03 -16.01 9.44
N THR A 187 -0.61 -15.82 8.29
CA THR A 187 -1.65 -16.74 7.78
C THR A 187 -1.11 -18.14 7.52
N GLN A 188 0.09 -18.26 6.94
CA GLN A 188 0.73 -19.58 6.76
C GLN A 188 1.04 -20.26 8.10
N ALA A 189 1.46 -19.50 9.11
CA ALA A 189 1.69 -20.02 10.46
C ALA A 189 0.38 -20.53 11.10
N LEU A 190 -0.75 -19.85 10.87
CA LEU A 190 -2.08 -20.31 11.28
C LEU A 190 -2.44 -21.62 10.59
N LEU A 191 -2.29 -21.71 9.26
CA LEU A 191 -2.55 -22.92 8.49
C LEU A 191 -1.66 -24.12 8.89
N ALA A 192 -0.46 -23.84 9.36
CA ALA A 192 0.49 -24.84 9.87
C ALA A 192 0.31 -25.15 11.37
N HIS A 193 -0.75 -24.65 12.03
CA HIS A 193 -1.01 -24.81 13.48
C HIS A 193 0.14 -24.27 14.37
N ALA A 194 1.00 -23.38 13.84
CA ALA A 194 2.05 -22.74 14.62
C ALA A 194 1.50 -21.61 15.51
N VAL A 195 0.35 -21.04 15.15
CA VAL A 195 -0.45 -20.13 15.96
C VAL A 195 -1.91 -20.58 15.95
N GLU A 196 -2.68 -20.24 16.98
CA GLU A 196 -4.09 -20.58 17.12
C GLU A 196 -5.01 -19.51 16.53
N ILE A 197 -4.55 -18.25 16.58
CA ILE A 197 -5.31 -17.05 16.17
C ILE A 197 -4.36 -16.14 15.41
N GLN A 198 -4.79 -15.62 14.26
CA GLN A 198 -4.16 -14.46 13.63
C GLN A 198 -4.91 -13.20 14.03
N TYR A 199 -4.17 -12.21 14.52
CA TYR A 199 -4.64 -10.88 14.90
C TYR A 199 -4.13 -9.89 13.86
N ASP A 200 -5.04 -9.30 13.08
CA ASP A 200 -4.63 -8.47 11.95
C ASP A 200 -5.75 -7.47 11.55
N ASP A 201 -5.46 -6.60 10.60
CA ASP A 201 -6.42 -5.71 9.98
C ASP A 201 -7.64 -6.46 9.44
N ALA A 202 -8.83 -5.93 9.69
CA ALA A 202 -10.09 -6.58 9.34
C ALA A 202 -10.26 -6.82 7.83
N ALA A 203 -9.85 -5.87 6.99
CA ALA A 203 -9.95 -6.03 5.53
C ALA A 203 -8.94 -7.07 5.02
N VAL A 204 -7.76 -7.15 5.62
CA VAL A 204 -6.74 -8.16 5.30
C VAL A 204 -7.25 -9.55 5.64
N LEU A 205 -7.82 -9.73 6.85
CA LEU A 205 -8.37 -11.02 7.25
C LEU A 205 -9.59 -11.42 6.41
N LYS A 206 -10.44 -10.47 6.04
CA LYS A 206 -11.57 -10.71 5.14
C LYS A 206 -11.11 -11.15 3.75
N ALA A 207 -10.04 -10.54 3.23
CA ALA A 207 -9.43 -10.98 1.98
C ALA A 207 -8.81 -12.38 2.11
N ALA A 208 -8.13 -12.68 3.22
CA ALA A 208 -7.58 -14.00 3.50
C ALA A 208 -8.68 -15.08 3.60
N GLU A 209 -9.77 -14.82 4.33
CA GLU A 209 -10.92 -15.73 4.46
C GLU A 209 -11.55 -16.03 3.09
N LYS A 210 -11.74 -14.99 2.26
CA LYS A 210 -12.27 -15.14 0.89
C LYS A 210 -11.35 -16.00 0.02
N ASN A 211 -10.05 -15.78 0.08
CA ASN A 211 -9.05 -16.48 -0.75
C ASN A 211 -8.80 -17.92 -0.27
N LEU A 212 -9.00 -18.18 1.03
CA LEU A 212 -8.80 -19.47 1.67
C LEU A 212 -10.14 -20.13 2.06
N THR A 213 -11.14 -19.99 1.22
CA THR A 213 -12.51 -20.47 1.45
C THR A 213 -12.53 -21.88 2.06
N GLY A 214 -13.19 -22.02 3.19
CA GLY A 214 -13.34 -23.28 3.92
C GLY A 214 -12.13 -23.72 4.75
N LYS A 215 -11.00 -23.00 4.70
CA LYS A 215 -9.81 -23.31 5.53
C LYS A 215 -9.73 -22.47 6.80
N VAL A 216 -10.17 -21.24 6.72
CA VAL A 216 -10.12 -20.26 7.83
C VAL A 216 -11.47 -19.56 7.97
N LYS A 217 -11.72 -18.95 9.13
CA LYS A 217 -12.92 -18.17 9.42
C LYS A 217 -12.60 -17.00 10.35
N ILE A 218 -13.24 -15.86 10.10
CA ILE A 218 -13.26 -14.73 11.03
C ILE A 218 -14.24 -15.05 12.16
N THR A 219 -13.84 -14.78 13.40
CA THR A 219 -14.66 -15.06 14.58
C THR A 219 -15.03 -13.81 15.38
N SER A 220 -14.31 -12.71 15.23
CA SER A 220 -14.68 -11.41 15.81
C SER A 220 -16.01 -10.92 15.21
N THR A 221 -16.91 -10.48 16.06
CA THR A 221 -18.26 -10.03 15.67
C THR A 221 -18.48 -8.55 15.89
N GLU A 222 -17.60 -7.92 16.63
CA GLU A 222 -17.65 -6.49 16.98
C GLU A 222 -16.39 -5.80 16.50
N GLU A 223 -16.50 -4.52 16.15
CA GLU A 223 -15.35 -3.67 15.91
C GLU A 223 -14.61 -3.45 17.23
N PHE A 224 -13.33 -3.76 17.25
CA PHE A 224 -12.47 -3.45 18.40
C PHE A 224 -11.16 -2.84 17.90
N PHE A 225 -10.77 -1.71 18.49
CA PHE A 225 -9.67 -0.87 18.06
C PHE A 225 -9.86 -0.21 16.68
N PRO A 226 -11.01 0.49 16.44
CA PRO A 226 -11.17 1.27 15.23
C PRO A 226 -10.00 2.25 15.08
N THR A 227 -9.47 2.36 13.87
CA THR A 227 -8.29 3.17 13.58
C THR A 227 -8.36 3.76 12.18
N VAL A 228 -7.45 4.69 11.91
CA VAL A 228 -7.32 5.39 10.62
C VAL A 228 -5.93 5.13 10.05
N GLY A 229 -5.89 4.74 8.79
CA GLY A 229 -4.64 4.67 8.05
C GLY A 229 -4.35 5.98 7.31
N GLY A 230 -3.06 6.28 7.16
CA GLY A 230 -2.58 7.51 6.55
C GLY A 230 -1.48 7.29 5.52
N ILE A 231 -1.34 8.25 4.62
CA ILE A 231 -0.23 8.38 3.69
C ILE A 231 0.86 9.17 4.39
N GLY A 232 2.07 8.62 4.47
CA GLY A 232 3.20 9.24 5.14
C GLY A 232 3.99 10.17 4.22
N ILE A 233 4.33 11.34 4.71
CA ILE A 233 5.15 12.36 4.05
C ILE A 233 6.30 12.73 4.99
N ARG A 234 7.48 13.05 4.45
CA ARG A 234 8.58 13.53 5.28
C ARG A 234 8.15 14.75 6.10
N LYS A 235 8.60 14.77 7.34
CA LYS A 235 8.32 15.89 8.25
C LYS A 235 8.77 17.21 7.64
N GLY A 236 7.81 18.13 7.49
CA GLY A 236 8.06 19.46 6.95
C GLY A 236 8.16 19.56 5.40
N ASP A 237 7.98 18.46 4.67
CA ASP A 237 7.86 18.48 3.19
C ASP A 237 6.45 18.97 2.79
N THR A 238 6.24 20.26 2.91
CA THR A 238 4.94 20.89 2.65
C THR A 238 4.53 20.82 1.17
N ALA A 239 5.50 20.71 0.26
CA ALA A 239 5.22 20.63 -1.18
C ALA A 239 4.61 19.28 -1.54
N THR A 240 5.23 18.18 -1.10
CA THR A 240 4.70 16.82 -1.31
C THR A 240 3.40 16.61 -0.54
N TYR A 241 3.30 17.11 0.70
CA TYR A 241 2.07 17.05 1.49
C TYR A 241 0.89 17.69 0.74
N LYS A 242 1.08 18.95 0.28
CA LYS A 242 0.04 19.68 -0.45
C LYS A 242 -0.33 18.99 -1.78
N MET A 243 0.64 18.48 -2.50
CA MET A 243 0.39 17.73 -3.76
C MET A 243 -0.54 16.53 -3.53
N VAL A 244 -0.25 15.71 -2.51
CA VAL A 244 -1.07 14.53 -2.18
C VAL A 244 -2.44 14.95 -1.64
N GLU A 245 -2.49 15.93 -0.73
CA GLU A 245 -3.73 16.44 -0.14
C GLU A 245 -4.67 17.04 -1.22
N ASP A 246 -4.15 17.89 -2.09
CA ASP A 246 -4.91 18.47 -3.21
C ASP A 246 -5.42 17.37 -4.15
N GLY A 247 -4.61 16.35 -4.43
CA GLY A 247 -5.00 15.19 -5.23
C GLY A 247 -6.14 14.40 -4.59
N ILE A 248 -6.02 14.07 -3.30
CA ILE A 248 -7.09 13.39 -2.54
C ILE A 248 -8.38 14.23 -2.56
N ASN A 249 -8.28 15.53 -2.34
CA ASN A 249 -9.45 16.42 -2.35
C ASN A 249 -10.14 16.45 -3.72
N LYS A 250 -9.36 16.45 -4.81
CA LYS A 250 -9.94 16.38 -6.18
C LYS A 250 -10.68 15.07 -6.42
N ILE A 251 -10.09 13.92 -6.05
CA ILE A 251 -10.73 12.62 -6.26
C ILE A 251 -11.91 12.39 -5.30
N LYS A 252 -11.93 13.01 -4.11
CA LYS A 252 -13.10 13.07 -3.23
C LYS A 252 -14.22 13.88 -3.87
N ALA A 253 -13.92 15.06 -4.40
CA ALA A 253 -14.89 15.93 -5.05
C ALA A 253 -15.54 15.29 -6.30
N SER A 254 -14.84 14.40 -7.00
CA SER A 254 -15.38 13.63 -8.13
C SER A 254 -16.14 12.36 -7.72
N GLY A 255 -16.10 11.95 -6.46
CA GLY A 255 -16.68 10.69 -5.96
C GLY A 255 -15.84 9.43 -6.26
N GLU A 256 -14.72 9.55 -6.96
CA GLU A 256 -13.85 8.39 -7.28
C GLU A 256 -13.20 7.81 -6.02
N PHE A 257 -12.91 8.65 -5.02
CA PHE A 257 -12.32 8.20 -3.76
C PHE A 257 -13.22 7.22 -3.02
N GLU A 258 -14.48 7.57 -2.79
CA GLU A 258 -15.48 6.73 -2.12
C GLU A 258 -15.79 5.48 -2.92
N LYS A 259 -15.79 5.58 -4.24
CA LYS A 259 -16.01 4.45 -5.15
C LYS A 259 -14.87 3.43 -5.02
N ILE A 260 -13.61 3.87 -5.00
CA ILE A 260 -12.45 3.00 -4.78
C ILE A 260 -12.56 2.33 -3.41
N LEU A 261 -12.70 3.09 -2.33
CA LEU A 261 -12.79 2.52 -0.98
C LEU A 261 -13.92 1.49 -0.86
N THR A 262 -15.11 1.81 -1.37
CA THR A 262 -16.29 0.91 -1.35
C THR A 262 -16.04 -0.38 -2.11
N ALA A 263 -15.35 -0.34 -3.24
CA ALA A 263 -15.01 -1.54 -4.02
C ALA A 263 -14.16 -2.55 -3.22
N TYR A 264 -13.38 -2.07 -2.26
CA TYR A 264 -12.59 -2.87 -1.34
C TYR A 264 -13.27 -3.12 0.02
N GLY A 265 -14.51 -2.64 0.20
CA GLY A 265 -15.25 -2.77 1.47
C GLY A 265 -14.72 -1.87 2.58
N LEU A 266 -13.99 -0.83 2.23
CA LEU A 266 -13.45 0.19 3.13
C LEU A 266 -14.35 1.42 3.17
N LYS A 267 -14.11 2.29 4.17
CA LYS A 267 -14.79 3.57 4.36
C LYS A 267 -13.78 4.70 4.53
N ALA A 268 -14.16 5.88 4.10
CA ALA A 268 -13.43 7.10 4.47
C ALA A 268 -13.58 7.34 5.98
N PRO A 269 -12.54 7.88 6.65
CA PRO A 269 -12.66 8.27 8.05
C PRO A 269 -13.55 9.52 8.17
N THR A 270 -14.30 9.61 9.26
CA THR A 270 -15.02 10.83 9.65
C THR A 270 -14.07 11.83 10.30
N ASP A 271 -14.51 13.08 10.45
CA ASP A 271 -13.74 14.09 11.18
C ASP A 271 -13.47 13.68 12.63
N GLU A 272 -14.43 12.94 13.25
CA GLU A 272 -14.27 12.40 14.60
C GLU A 272 -13.18 11.32 14.66
N ASP A 273 -13.19 10.40 13.69
CA ASP A 273 -12.14 9.37 13.57
C ASP A 273 -10.76 10.01 13.40
N ILE A 274 -10.66 11.04 12.56
CA ILE A 274 -9.41 11.77 12.32
C ILE A 274 -8.94 12.48 13.59
N LYS A 275 -9.82 13.21 14.28
CA LYS A 275 -9.50 13.88 15.56
C LYS A 275 -9.02 12.90 16.62
N ALA A 276 -9.64 11.72 16.71
CA ALA A 276 -9.26 10.70 17.68
C ALA A 276 -7.81 10.22 17.50
N VAL A 277 -7.33 10.08 16.26
CA VAL A 277 -5.97 9.58 15.97
C VAL A 277 -4.93 10.68 15.84
N MET A 278 -5.32 11.87 15.36
CA MET A 278 -4.41 13.01 15.19
C MET A 278 -4.19 13.80 16.49
N GLY A 279 -5.05 13.62 17.50
CA GLY A 279 -4.93 14.31 18.78
C GLY A 279 -5.27 15.80 18.72
N GLN A 280 -6.15 16.20 17.80
CA GLN A 280 -6.59 17.60 17.60
C GLN A 280 -7.97 17.83 18.21
#